data_3a8e5c6b1cfa4ea9cb4edf75b9c24042
#
_entry.id   3a8e5c6b1cfa4ea9cb4edf75b9c24042
#
_cell.length_a   1.000
_cell.length_b   1.000
_cell.length_c   1.000
_cell.angle_alpha   90.00
_cell.angle_beta   90.00
_cell.angle_gamma   90.00
#
_symmetry.space_group_name_H-M   'P 1'
#
loop_
_entity.id
_entity.type
_entity.pdbx_description
1 polymer ?
#
loop_
_entity_poly.entity_id
_entity_poly.type
_entity_poly.pdbx_seq_one_letter_code
_entity_poly.pdbx_strand_id
1 'polypeptide(L)'
;MENVFCSLYAQSSMDPGEEKLALQELLLHLGQEAAQQQIERNCSSLHLDKMICQALEAASAHTDFSADKLEHFCREMAQTTGRKLPLNRFELVHLGERFRHRDGSNSAMTSLIYGGLKGIAEYGMLLSHRGMPDTEITEFLKKVLAYLLVPGLGEPEMKELALDCGRMCYHTFRLLSEENRQRYGIPRPGRIRTTPVRGKAVLVMGQDFDVLSELLELARERDIRIYTYGELIAAHTYPGFQGYWQLAGHYGSTWQKHREELAAFPGVILVTSGCFRPQLEGLEDRAFSCGAVWTPGIPHLKKSELETVLEKAESLAGFSQNIPEESVSAGFGHEVLESSMPGIISMIERGAIQHIFVVGGCDRTKNEGRYFPELVQQIPQNSLILTFGCGKVHFHRRENGLIGEFPRLLDVGQCCDIYSIIHFFRSMADAMGKEPGSLPVSFFISWNDERSIPVILTLIASGFDELFIGEGCPADILESLQKLADVHPVSSPEKDLILCGQAYR
;
A
#
# COMPACT_ATOMS: atom_id res chain seq x y z
N MET A 1 53.21 18.46 2.10
CA MET A 1 51.87 19.10 2.01
C MET A 1 50.78 18.14 1.49
N GLU A 2 51.10 16.95 1.00
CA GLU A 2 50.14 15.98 0.53
C GLU A 2 49.49 15.12 1.62
N ASN A 3 50.08 15.04 2.84
CA ASN A 3 49.53 14.20 3.92
C ASN A 3 48.53 14.93 4.85
N VAL A 4 48.28 16.23 4.66
CA VAL A 4 47.31 16.96 5.46
C VAL A 4 45.93 17.01 4.78
N PHE A 5 45.85 16.86 3.47
CA PHE A 5 44.57 16.81 2.74
C PHE A 5 43.85 15.48 2.89
N CYS A 6 44.55 14.34 3.05
CA CYS A 6 43.91 13.05 3.29
C CYS A 6 43.29 12.90 4.68
N SER A 7 43.73 13.64 5.68
CA SER A 7 43.23 13.53 7.06
C SER A 7 42.00 14.39 7.37
N LEU A 8 41.70 15.37 6.53
CA LEU A 8 40.53 16.26 6.69
C LEU A 8 39.26 15.72 5.96
N TYR A 9 39.44 14.77 5.02
CA TYR A 9 38.32 14.13 4.32
C TYR A 9 37.83 12.83 4.98
N ALA A 10 38.47 12.39 6.04
CA ALA A 10 38.18 11.09 6.68
C ALA A 10 37.18 11.14 7.84
N GLN A 11 36.48 12.26 8.07
CA GLN A 11 35.60 12.43 9.24
C GLN A 11 34.35 13.27 9.02
N SER A 12 33.68 13.20 7.87
CA SER A 12 32.26 13.47 7.84
C SER A 12 31.56 12.15 7.48
N SER A 13 31.30 11.32 8.44
CA SER A 13 30.35 10.23 8.27
C SER A 13 28.98 10.87 8.01
N MET A 14 28.54 10.81 6.75
CA MET A 14 27.17 11.19 6.39
C MET A 14 26.21 10.36 7.27
N ASP A 15 25.10 10.95 7.67
CA ASP A 15 24.05 10.22 8.36
C ASP A 15 23.65 9.02 7.49
N PRO A 16 23.56 7.79 8.03
CA PRO A 16 23.14 6.60 7.27
C PRO A 16 21.80 6.76 6.53
N GLY A 17 20.91 7.62 7.03
CA GLY A 17 19.67 7.99 6.36
C GLY A 17 19.90 8.82 5.10
N GLU A 18 20.77 9.80 5.14
CA GLU A 18 21.12 10.66 4.01
C GLU A 18 21.87 9.88 2.92
N GLU A 19 22.77 8.97 3.30
CA GLU A 19 23.46 8.06 2.38
C GLU A 19 22.48 7.20 1.59
N LYS A 20 21.50 6.63 2.29
CA LYS A 20 20.46 5.80 1.69
C LYS A 20 19.62 6.60 0.70
N LEU A 21 19.17 7.79 1.08
CA LEU A 21 18.40 8.68 0.22
C LEU A 21 19.17 9.03 -1.06
N ALA A 22 20.46 9.38 -0.94
CA ALA A 22 21.29 9.70 -2.09
C ALA A 22 21.43 8.51 -3.07
N LEU A 23 21.59 7.30 -2.54
CA LEU A 23 21.64 6.09 -3.38
C LEU A 23 20.29 5.76 -4.03
N GLN A 24 19.18 6.02 -3.37
CA GLN A 24 17.84 5.89 -3.95
C GLN A 24 17.64 6.87 -5.11
N GLU A 25 18.04 8.13 -4.96
CA GLU A 25 17.98 9.14 -6.02
C GLU A 25 18.88 8.77 -7.22
N LEU A 26 20.09 8.28 -6.95
CA LEU A 26 20.97 7.78 -8.01
C LEU A 26 20.34 6.61 -8.77
N LEU A 27 19.77 5.66 -8.05
CA LEU A 27 19.15 4.48 -8.65
C LEU A 27 17.95 4.86 -9.51
N LEU A 28 17.14 5.80 -9.04
CA LEU A 28 16.01 6.33 -9.79
C LEU A 28 16.45 7.00 -11.08
N HIS A 29 17.50 7.83 -11.01
CA HIS A 29 18.07 8.48 -12.20
C HIS A 29 18.66 7.47 -13.20
N LEU A 30 19.35 6.44 -12.73
CA LEU A 30 19.84 5.36 -13.60
C LEU A 30 18.67 4.59 -14.25
N GLY A 31 17.57 4.40 -13.55
CA GLY A 31 16.33 3.84 -14.09
C GLY A 31 15.73 4.70 -15.20
N GLN A 32 15.74 6.03 -15.05
CA GLN A 32 15.32 6.96 -16.09
C GLN A 32 16.21 6.87 -17.35
N GLU A 33 17.55 6.89 -17.17
CA GLU A 33 18.49 6.75 -18.30
C GLU A 33 18.31 5.40 -19.02
N ALA A 34 18.06 4.33 -18.25
CA ALA A 34 17.79 3.01 -18.82
C ALA A 34 16.52 2.99 -19.66
N ALA A 35 15.44 3.62 -19.16
CA ALA A 35 14.17 3.75 -19.86
C ALA A 35 14.33 4.56 -21.16
N GLN A 36 15.03 5.69 -21.10
CA GLN A 36 15.31 6.53 -22.26
C GLN A 36 16.11 5.76 -23.33
N GLN A 37 17.16 5.02 -22.93
CA GLN A 37 17.96 4.22 -23.87
C GLN A 37 17.15 3.14 -24.59
N GLN A 38 16.20 2.48 -23.89
CA GLN A 38 15.33 1.49 -24.52
C GLN A 38 14.41 2.13 -25.56
N ILE A 39 13.85 3.28 -25.25
CA ILE A 39 12.97 4.02 -26.17
C ILE A 39 13.76 4.50 -27.41
N GLU A 40 14.91 5.13 -27.23
CA GLU A 40 15.74 5.64 -28.32
C GLU A 40 16.23 4.54 -29.26
N ARG A 41 16.55 3.37 -28.72
CA ARG A 41 17.00 2.21 -29.50
C ARG A 41 15.87 1.36 -30.05
N ASN A 42 14.61 1.71 -29.71
CA ASN A 42 13.41 0.91 -30.03
C ASN A 42 13.61 -0.59 -29.70
N CYS A 43 14.18 -0.85 -28.53
CA CYS A 43 14.42 -2.21 -28.04
C CYS A 43 13.74 -2.41 -26.69
N SER A 44 13.29 -3.62 -26.43
CA SER A 44 12.75 -4.03 -25.13
C SER A 44 13.61 -5.18 -24.60
N SER A 45 13.99 -5.10 -23.35
CA SER A 45 14.72 -6.13 -22.63
C SER A 45 14.00 -6.45 -21.34
N LEU A 46 13.43 -7.64 -21.25
CA LEU A 46 12.73 -8.09 -20.04
C LEU A 46 13.59 -7.96 -18.77
N HIS A 47 14.89 -8.16 -18.89
CA HIS A 47 15.82 -7.98 -17.77
C HIS A 47 15.89 -6.51 -17.34
N LEU A 48 16.07 -5.59 -18.30
CA LEU A 48 16.16 -4.16 -18.00
C LEU A 48 14.82 -3.58 -17.54
N ASP A 49 13.70 -4.08 -18.07
CA ASP A 49 12.36 -3.72 -17.61
C ASP A 49 12.13 -4.07 -16.13
N LYS A 50 12.56 -5.27 -15.72
CA LYS A 50 12.54 -5.67 -14.31
C LYS A 50 13.44 -4.78 -13.46
N MET A 51 14.62 -4.43 -13.93
CA MET A 51 15.53 -3.55 -13.19
C MET A 51 14.94 -2.15 -13.02
N ILE A 52 14.26 -1.60 -14.01
CA ILE A 52 13.57 -0.30 -13.92
C ILE A 52 12.46 -0.35 -12.84
N CYS A 53 11.63 -1.40 -12.84
CA CYS A 53 10.63 -1.60 -11.80
C CYS A 53 11.26 -1.75 -10.41
N GLN A 54 12.33 -2.52 -10.29
CA GLN A 54 13.08 -2.67 -9.03
C GLN A 54 13.71 -1.36 -8.56
N ALA A 55 14.16 -0.48 -9.46
CA ALA A 55 14.69 0.82 -9.11
C ALA A 55 13.61 1.73 -8.49
N LEU A 56 12.41 1.75 -9.08
CA LEU A 56 11.26 2.48 -8.54
C LEU A 56 10.83 1.92 -7.17
N GLU A 57 10.73 0.59 -7.04
CA GLU A 57 10.41 -0.07 -5.78
C GLU A 57 11.46 0.24 -4.71
N ALA A 58 12.75 0.10 -5.03
CA ALA A 58 13.83 0.36 -4.09
C ALA A 58 13.94 1.84 -3.68
N ALA A 59 13.47 2.76 -4.52
CA ALA A 59 13.39 4.18 -4.21
C ALA A 59 12.16 4.55 -3.38
N SER A 60 11.26 3.61 -3.07
CA SER A 60 10.09 3.86 -2.27
C SER A 60 10.43 3.95 -0.77
N ALA A 61 9.74 4.85 -0.05
CA ALA A 61 10.04 5.13 1.36
C ALA A 61 9.81 3.93 2.30
N HIS A 62 9.00 2.97 1.89
CA HIS A 62 8.66 1.78 2.69
C HIS A 62 9.61 0.61 2.49
N THR A 63 10.40 0.59 1.42
CA THR A 63 11.40 -0.46 1.21
C THR A 63 12.63 -0.15 2.04
N ASP A 64 12.99 -1.09 2.92
CA ASP A 64 14.13 -0.89 3.81
C ASP A 64 15.37 -1.59 3.27
N PHE A 65 15.72 -1.31 2.02
CA PHE A 65 16.97 -1.77 1.46
C PHE A 65 18.15 -1.14 2.18
N SER A 66 19.14 -1.94 2.54
CA SER A 66 20.40 -1.43 3.07
C SER A 66 21.13 -0.59 2.01
N ALA A 67 21.96 0.36 2.45
CA ALA A 67 22.78 1.14 1.54
C ALA A 67 23.67 0.24 0.66
N ASP A 68 24.16 -0.90 1.17
CA ASP A 68 24.94 -1.88 0.40
C ASP A 68 24.12 -2.50 -0.75
N LYS A 69 22.85 -2.80 -0.50
CA LYS A 69 21.97 -3.36 -1.52
C LYS A 69 21.59 -2.31 -2.57
N LEU A 70 21.35 -1.07 -2.16
CA LEU A 70 21.10 0.04 -3.08
C LEU A 70 22.33 0.34 -3.95
N GLU A 71 23.53 0.34 -3.37
CA GLU A 71 24.78 0.47 -4.12
C GLU A 71 24.93 -0.67 -5.14
N HIS A 72 24.64 -1.92 -4.74
CA HIS A 72 24.67 -3.06 -5.64
C HIS A 72 23.72 -2.86 -6.83
N PHE A 73 22.49 -2.44 -6.60
CA PHE A 73 21.53 -2.15 -7.67
C PHE A 73 21.98 -1.01 -8.59
N CYS A 74 22.56 0.07 -8.04
CA CYS A 74 23.13 1.15 -8.84
C CYS A 74 24.23 0.61 -9.79
N ARG A 75 25.13 -0.21 -9.27
CA ARG A 75 26.23 -0.77 -10.07
C ARG A 75 25.74 -1.75 -11.13
N GLU A 76 24.78 -2.60 -10.81
CA GLU A 76 24.18 -3.54 -11.74
C GLU A 76 23.46 -2.80 -12.89
N MET A 77 22.65 -1.79 -12.56
CA MET A 77 21.96 -0.94 -13.54
C MET A 77 22.96 -0.20 -14.43
N ALA A 78 24.00 0.38 -13.83
CA ALA A 78 25.05 1.09 -14.59
C ALA A 78 25.82 0.16 -15.52
N GLN A 79 26.15 -1.05 -15.07
CA GLN A 79 26.80 -2.06 -15.91
C GLN A 79 25.91 -2.44 -17.10
N THR A 80 24.63 -2.67 -16.88
CA THR A 80 23.66 -3.07 -17.91
C THR A 80 23.44 -1.98 -18.94
N THR A 81 23.43 -0.71 -18.51
CA THR A 81 23.26 0.47 -19.38
C THR A 81 24.57 0.96 -20.00
N GLY A 82 25.72 0.42 -19.60
CA GLY A 82 27.05 0.87 -20.03
C GLY A 82 27.50 2.18 -19.38
N ARG A 83 26.84 2.61 -18.31
CA ARG A 83 27.19 3.82 -17.55
C ARG A 83 28.42 3.56 -16.67
N LYS A 84 29.37 4.49 -16.67
CA LYS A 84 30.50 4.45 -15.74
C LYS A 84 30.13 5.15 -14.43
N LEU A 85 30.24 4.44 -13.31
CA LEU A 85 30.07 4.98 -11.97
C LEU A 85 31.41 5.07 -11.24
N PRO A 86 31.56 5.96 -10.25
CA PRO A 86 32.70 5.97 -9.33
C PRO A 86 32.85 4.62 -8.63
N LEU A 87 34.13 4.19 -8.43
CA LEU A 87 34.43 2.95 -7.72
C LEU A 87 34.23 3.08 -6.21
N ASN A 88 34.48 4.27 -5.70
CA ASN A 88 34.40 4.61 -4.28
C ASN A 88 32.95 5.00 -3.93
N ARG A 89 32.45 4.43 -2.83
CA ARG A 89 31.09 4.65 -2.33
C ARG A 89 30.79 6.11 -1.98
N PHE A 90 31.74 6.81 -1.39
CA PHE A 90 31.60 8.22 -1.05
C PHE A 90 31.31 9.08 -2.28
N GLU A 91 32.07 8.89 -3.37
CA GLU A 91 31.82 9.60 -4.64
C GLU A 91 30.49 9.19 -5.28
N LEU A 92 30.06 7.93 -5.09
CA LEU A 92 28.79 7.43 -5.59
C LEU A 92 27.62 8.11 -4.88
N VAL A 93 27.70 8.25 -3.56
CA VAL A 93 26.70 8.96 -2.72
C VAL A 93 26.63 10.43 -3.12
N HIS A 94 27.76 11.11 -3.25
CA HIS A 94 27.80 12.50 -3.73
C HIS A 94 27.25 12.66 -5.16
N LEU A 95 27.38 11.66 -6.00
CA LEU A 95 26.71 11.65 -7.30
C LEU A 95 25.18 11.63 -7.14
N GLY A 96 24.66 10.79 -6.24
CA GLY A 96 23.23 10.73 -5.92
C GLY A 96 22.68 12.05 -5.36
N GLU A 97 23.42 12.71 -4.45
CA GLU A 97 23.05 14.03 -3.94
C GLU A 97 22.87 15.07 -5.04
N ARG A 98 23.72 15.06 -6.07
CA ARG A 98 23.57 15.98 -7.20
C ARG A 98 22.27 15.80 -7.97
N PHE A 99 21.74 14.57 -8.02
CA PHE A 99 20.45 14.32 -8.66
C PHE A 99 19.30 14.80 -7.78
N ARG A 100 19.40 14.66 -6.45
CA ARG A 100 18.44 15.18 -5.47
C ARG A 100 18.25 16.70 -5.54
N HIS A 101 19.32 17.44 -5.86
CA HIS A 101 19.33 18.90 -5.88
C HIS A 101 19.28 19.49 -7.30
N ARG A 102 18.94 18.73 -8.32
CA ARG A 102 18.75 19.28 -9.67
C ARG A 102 17.58 20.26 -9.69
N ASP A 103 17.86 21.51 -10.04
CA ASP A 103 16.88 22.56 -10.19
C ASP A 103 15.77 22.14 -11.17
N GLY A 104 14.51 22.26 -10.72
CA GLY A 104 13.32 21.99 -11.51
C GLY A 104 12.78 20.55 -11.45
N SER A 105 13.55 19.56 -11.00
CA SER A 105 13.06 18.18 -10.84
C SER A 105 12.26 17.98 -9.53
N ASN A 106 12.37 18.90 -8.59
CA ASN A 106 11.70 18.86 -7.28
C ASN A 106 10.42 19.71 -7.21
N SER A 107 9.65 19.82 -8.30
CA SER A 107 8.31 20.33 -8.14
C SER A 107 7.46 19.29 -7.39
N ALA A 108 6.57 19.74 -6.52
CA ALA A 108 5.64 18.84 -5.81
C ALA A 108 4.82 17.97 -6.77
N MET A 109 4.53 18.46 -7.98
CA MET A 109 3.88 17.69 -9.04
C MET A 109 4.77 16.53 -9.53
N THR A 110 6.08 16.74 -9.66
CA THR A 110 7.04 15.67 -9.99
C THR A 110 7.06 14.61 -8.89
N SER A 111 7.07 15.02 -7.62
CA SER A 111 7.01 14.09 -6.48
C SER A 111 5.71 13.29 -6.47
N LEU A 112 4.60 13.91 -6.83
CA LEU A 112 3.30 13.26 -6.97
C LEU A 112 3.32 12.18 -8.08
N ILE A 113 3.90 12.50 -9.25
CA ILE A 113 4.07 11.55 -10.35
C ILE A 113 4.96 10.37 -9.93
N TYR A 114 6.11 10.65 -9.28
CA TYR A 114 6.96 9.57 -8.78
C TYR A 114 6.26 8.68 -7.75
N GLY A 115 5.45 9.25 -6.85
CA GLY A 115 4.64 8.46 -5.93
C GLY A 115 3.69 7.52 -6.67
N GLY A 116 3.06 7.99 -7.75
CA GLY A 116 2.25 7.15 -8.65
C GLY A 116 3.06 6.04 -9.31
N LEU A 117 4.21 6.38 -9.92
CA LEU A 117 5.09 5.40 -10.58
C LEU A 117 5.60 4.32 -9.61
N LYS A 118 5.99 4.71 -8.39
CA LYS A 118 6.45 3.76 -7.36
C LYS A 118 5.33 2.79 -6.97
N GLY A 119 4.10 3.28 -6.80
CA GLY A 119 2.96 2.41 -6.53
C GLY A 119 2.66 1.45 -7.68
N ILE A 120 2.68 1.92 -8.93
CA ILE A 120 2.52 1.07 -10.12
C ILE A 120 3.61 0.00 -10.16
N ALA A 121 4.86 0.36 -9.90
CA ALA A 121 5.98 -0.58 -9.90
C ALA A 121 5.86 -1.64 -8.80
N GLU A 122 5.47 -1.25 -7.57
CA GLU A 122 5.28 -2.16 -6.43
C GLU A 122 4.26 -3.26 -6.76
N TYR A 123 3.06 -2.87 -7.20
CA TYR A 123 2.01 -3.83 -7.53
C TYR A 123 2.27 -4.58 -8.85
N GLY A 124 2.91 -3.94 -9.83
CA GLY A 124 3.35 -4.58 -11.06
C GLY A 124 4.42 -5.65 -10.83
N MET A 125 5.35 -5.43 -9.90
CA MET A 125 6.31 -6.43 -9.47
C MET A 125 5.65 -7.61 -8.76
N LEU A 126 4.64 -7.34 -7.92
CA LEU A 126 3.87 -8.40 -7.27
C LEU A 126 3.18 -9.31 -8.32
N LEU A 127 2.56 -8.72 -9.33
CA LEU A 127 1.97 -9.46 -10.47
C LEU A 127 3.05 -10.27 -11.22
N SER A 128 4.19 -9.67 -11.50
CA SER A 128 5.31 -10.34 -12.18
C SER A 128 5.84 -11.54 -11.37
N HIS A 129 5.98 -11.41 -10.05
CA HIS A 129 6.40 -12.51 -9.16
C HIS A 129 5.39 -13.67 -9.12
N ARG A 130 4.14 -13.39 -9.42
CA ARG A 130 3.06 -14.39 -9.55
C ARG A 130 2.96 -15.01 -10.94
N GLY A 131 3.88 -14.65 -11.86
CA GLY A 131 3.90 -15.16 -13.23
C GLY A 131 2.94 -14.44 -14.18
N MET A 132 2.46 -13.27 -13.81
CA MET A 132 1.56 -12.43 -14.62
C MET A 132 2.18 -11.04 -14.91
N PRO A 133 3.32 -11.00 -15.62
CA PRO A 133 3.91 -9.72 -16.01
C PRO A 133 2.98 -9.03 -17.02
N ASP A 134 2.74 -7.75 -16.83
CA ASP A 134 1.96 -6.92 -17.74
C ASP A 134 2.88 -5.96 -18.49
N THR A 135 2.83 -6.02 -19.83
CA THR A 135 3.68 -5.21 -20.71
C THR A 135 3.19 -3.75 -20.76
N GLU A 136 1.91 -3.48 -20.57
CA GLU A 136 1.36 -2.13 -20.55
C GLU A 136 1.91 -1.35 -19.36
N ILE A 137 2.00 -1.99 -18.18
CA ILE A 137 2.62 -1.41 -16.99
C ILE A 137 4.08 -1.05 -17.25
N THR A 138 4.88 -1.98 -17.78
CA THR A 138 6.31 -1.73 -17.98
C THR A 138 6.58 -0.68 -19.06
N GLU A 139 5.82 -0.68 -20.15
CA GLU A 139 5.91 0.35 -21.19
C GLU A 139 5.48 1.73 -20.69
N PHE A 140 4.45 1.81 -19.87
CA PHE A 140 4.02 3.06 -19.24
C PHE A 140 5.12 3.63 -18.33
N LEU A 141 5.67 2.81 -17.43
CA LEU A 141 6.76 3.23 -16.54
C LEU A 141 7.95 3.78 -17.32
N LYS A 142 8.40 3.09 -18.38
CA LYS A 142 9.49 3.55 -19.23
C LYS A 142 9.19 4.89 -19.89
N LYS A 143 8.02 5.01 -20.50
CA LYS A 143 7.61 6.25 -21.20
C LYS A 143 7.59 7.44 -20.26
N VAL A 144 6.98 7.31 -19.08
CA VAL A 144 6.89 8.43 -18.13
C VAL A 144 8.26 8.77 -17.55
N LEU A 145 9.07 7.78 -17.16
CA LEU A 145 10.43 8.01 -16.66
C LEU A 145 11.32 8.75 -17.66
N ALA A 146 11.31 8.34 -18.93
CA ALA A 146 12.06 9.00 -19.98
C ALA A 146 11.50 10.41 -20.27
N TYR A 147 10.19 10.58 -20.23
CA TYR A 147 9.55 11.87 -20.46
C TYR A 147 9.91 12.89 -19.39
N LEU A 148 10.02 12.48 -18.13
CA LEU A 148 10.44 13.34 -17.02
C LEU A 148 11.90 13.85 -17.14
N LEU A 149 12.71 13.30 -18.03
CA LEU A 149 14.04 13.84 -18.36
C LEU A 149 13.99 15.01 -19.35
N VAL A 150 12.86 15.26 -20.01
CA VAL A 150 12.70 16.35 -20.97
C VAL A 150 12.66 17.68 -20.23
N PRO A 151 13.57 18.62 -20.53
CA PRO A 151 13.57 19.92 -19.87
C PRO A 151 12.36 20.77 -20.25
N GLY A 152 11.83 21.53 -19.31
CA GLY A 152 10.83 22.56 -19.57
C GLY A 152 9.41 22.05 -19.75
N LEU A 153 9.06 20.91 -19.17
CA LEU A 153 7.67 20.43 -19.11
C LEU A 153 6.80 21.48 -18.40
N GLY A 154 5.69 21.85 -19.03
CA GLY A 154 4.74 22.80 -18.48
C GLY A 154 3.78 22.17 -17.47
N GLU A 155 3.05 23.03 -16.74
CA GLU A 155 2.07 22.56 -15.75
C GLU A 155 0.95 21.69 -16.38
N PRO A 156 0.41 21.98 -17.57
CA PRO A 156 -0.61 21.14 -18.19
C PRO A 156 -0.12 19.71 -18.49
N GLU A 157 1.09 19.56 -19.03
CA GLU A 157 1.69 18.26 -19.32
C GLU A 157 1.93 17.46 -18.03
N MET A 158 2.38 18.13 -16.96
CA MET A 158 2.64 17.47 -15.67
C MET A 158 1.32 17.02 -15.01
N LYS A 159 0.23 17.80 -15.12
CA LYS A 159 -1.09 17.39 -14.66
C LYS A 159 -1.60 16.16 -15.40
N GLU A 160 -1.48 16.15 -16.72
CA GLU A 160 -1.90 14.99 -17.52
C GLU A 160 -1.11 13.74 -17.18
N LEU A 161 0.22 13.84 -16.98
CA LEU A 161 1.04 12.73 -16.51
C LEU A 161 0.60 12.20 -15.14
N ALA A 162 0.23 13.08 -14.20
CA ALA A 162 -0.28 12.65 -12.90
C ALA A 162 -1.61 11.88 -13.03
N LEU A 163 -2.51 12.35 -13.91
CA LEU A 163 -3.77 11.65 -14.21
C LEU A 163 -3.52 10.32 -14.95
N ASP A 164 -2.54 10.26 -15.85
CA ASP A 164 -2.12 9.01 -16.50
C ASP A 164 -1.58 8.00 -15.49
N CYS A 165 -0.79 8.45 -14.50
CA CYS A 165 -0.39 7.59 -13.38
C CYS A 165 -1.62 7.06 -12.63
N GLY A 166 -2.64 7.88 -12.38
CA GLY A 166 -3.89 7.44 -11.76
C GLY A 166 -4.63 6.38 -12.57
N ARG A 167 -4.72 6.56 -13.88
CA ARG A 167 -5.32 5.57 -14.82
C ARG A 167 -4.55 4.25 -14.80
N MET A 168 -3.21 4.31 -14.79
CA MET A 168 -2.37 3.11 -14.74
C MET A 168 -2.41 2.43 -13.36
N CYS A 169 -2.49 3.19 -12.26
CA CYS A 169 -2.74 2.62 -10.93
C CYS A 169 -4.06 1.84 -10.90
N TYR A 170 -5.14 2.40 -11.48
CA TYR A 170 -6.43 1.72 -11.61
C TYR A 170 -6.29 0.39 -12.38
N HIS A 171 -5.59 0.41 -13.53
CA HIS A 171 -5.32 -0.80 -14.32
C HIS A 171 -4.56 -1.85 -13.49
N THR A 172 -3.49 -1.45 -12.80
CA THR A 172 -2.66 -2.34 -11.98
C THR A 172 -3.46 -2.94 -10.81
N PHE A 173 -4.27 -2.14 -10.12
CA PHE A 173 -5.13 -2.61 -9.03
C PHE A 173 -6.20 -3.58 -9.53
N ARG A 174 -6.77 -3.31 -10.71
CA ARG A 174 -7.72 -4.23 -11.37
C ARG A 174 -7.10 -5.59 -11.62
N LEU A 175 -5.91 -5.63 -12.23
CA LEU A 175 -5.21 -6.88 -12.53
C LEU A 175 -4.91 -7.68 -11.25
N LEU A 176 -4.45 -7.01 -10.19
CA LEU A 176 -4.17 -7.68 -8.92
C LEU A 176 -5.43 -8.23 -8.24
N SER A 177 -6.51 -7.45 -8.25
CA SER A 177 -7.80 -7.88 -7.70
C SER A 177 -8.36 -9.08 -8.49
N GLU A 178 -8.30 -9.05 -9.82
CA GLU A 178 -8.71 -10.15 -10.69
C GLU A 178 -7.86 -11.41 -10.45
N GLU A 179 -6.56 -11.27 -10.31
CA GLU A 179 -5.63 -12.37 -10.03
C GLU A 179 -5.92 -12.99 -8.66
N ASN A 180 -6.11 -12.19 -7.62
CA ASN A 180 -6.49 -12.69 -6.31
C ASN A 180 -7.79 -13.52 -6.36
N ARG A 181 -8.80 -13.05 -7.10
CA ARG A 181 -10.07 -13.77 -7.28
C ARG A 181 -9.92 -15.06 -8.08
N GLN A 182 -9.10 -15.06 -9.13
CA GLN A 182 -8.82 -16.26 -9.92
C GLN A 182 -8.09 -17.33 -9.10
N ARG A 183 -7.13 -16.91 -8.29
CA ARG A 183 -6.28 -17.83 -7.53
C ARG A 183 -6.94 -18.33 -6.24
N TYR A 184 -7.59 -17.45 -5.51
CA TYR A 184 -8.13 -17.77 -4.17
C TYR A 184 -9.66 -17.82 -4.11
N GLY A 185 -10.32 -17.56 -5.23
CA GLY A 185 -11.78 -17.52 -5.33
C GLY A 185 -12.38 -16.17 -4.99
N ILE A 186 -13.69 -16.05 -5.15
CA ILE A 186 -14.43 -14.81 -4.88
C ILE A 186 -14.62 -14.63 -3.39
N PRO A 187 -14.15 -13.50 -2.80
CA PRO A 187 -14.31 -13.25 -1.37
C PRO A 187 -15.80 -13.16 -0.98
N ARG A 188 -16.13 -13.63 0.21
CA ARG A 188 -17.50 -13.65 0.73
C ARG A 188 -17.57 -13.00 2.09
N PRO A 189 -18.65 -12.26 2.39
CA PRO A 189 -18.86 -11.69 3.70
C PRO A 189 -18.79 -12.75 4.79
N GLY A 190 -18.00 -12.48 5.82
CA GLY A 190 -17.80 -13.41 6.93
C GLY A 190 -17.35 -12.70 8.20
N ARG A 191 -17.43 -13.44 9.31
CA ARG A 191 -16.91 -12.96 10.59
C ARG A 191 -15.51 -13.55 10.81
N ILE A 192 -14.57 -12.71 11.14
CA ILE A 192 -13.16 -13.04 11.34
C ILE A 192 -12.84 -12.88 12.82
N ARG A 193 -12.39 -13.95 13.45
CA ARG A 193 -11.98 -13.95 14.85
C ARG A 193 -10.80 -12.99 15.06
N THR A 194 -10.84 -12.19 16.15
CA THR A 194 -9.77 -11.23 16.50
C THR A 194 -9.13 -11.50 17.86
N THR A 195 -9.48 -12.62 18.49
CA THR A 195 -8.96 -13.03 19.79
C THR A 195 -8.17 -14.33 19.71
N PRO A 196 -7.12 -14.50 20.52
CA PRO A 196 -6.26 -15.69 20.46
C PRO A 196 -6.96 -17.00 20.81
N VAL A 197 -6.47 -18.06 20.21
CA VAL A 197 -6.78 -19.47 20.50
C VAL A 197 -5.51 -20.14 21.04
N ARG A 198 -5.65 -21.00 22.05
CA ARG A 198 -4.54 -21.79 22.61
C ARG A 198 -3.79 -22.56 21.52
N GLY A 199 -2.46 -22.57 21.59
CA GLY A 199 -1.57 -23.34 20.71
C GLY A 199 -0.33 -22.59 20.30
N LYS A 200 0.55 -23.30 19.61
CA LYS A 200 1.71 -22.69 18.92
C LYS A 200 1.22 -21.68 17.91
N ALA A 201 1.98 -20.61 17.67
CA ALA A 201 1.46 -19.50 16.90
C ALA A 201 2.50 -18.88 15.96
N VAL A 202 2.03 -18.49 14.77
CA VAL A 202 2.74 -17.64 13.80
C VAL A 202 1.87 -16.43 13.49
N LEU A 203 2.47 -15.23 13.51
CA LEU A 203 1.85 -13.99 13.06
C LEU A 203 2.41 -13.63 11.69
N VAL A 204 1.56 -13.60 10.68
CA VAL A 204 1.93 -13.18 9.31
C VAL A 204 1.46 -11.75 9.09
N MET A 205 2.41 -10.87 8.81
CA MET A 205 2.19 -9.43 8.69
C MET A 205 2.40 -8.96 7.26
N GLY A 206 1.58 -8.05 6.78
CA GLY A 206 1.72 -7.45 5.44
C GLY A 206 0.49 -7.61 4.56
N GLN A 207 0.71 -7.85 3.26
CA GLN A 207 -0.35 -7.95 2.24
C GLN A 207 -0.19 -9.15 1.29
N ASP A 208 0.84 -9.96 1.44
CA ASP A 208 1.20 -11.01 0.49
C ASP A 208 0.41 -12.31 0.74
N PHE A 209 -0.61 -12.54 -0.08
CA PHE A 209 -1.43 -13.76 -0.03
C PHE A 209 -0.64 -15.01 -0.42
N ASP A 210 0.38 -14.89 -1.29
CA ASP A 210 1.16 -16.05 -1.75
C ASP A 210 2.02 -16.62 -0.62
N VAL A 211 2.68 -15.76 0.16
CA VAL A 211 3.46 -16.19 1.33
C VAL A 211 2.55 -16.80 2.39
N LEU A 212 1.38 -16.21 2.62
CA LEU A 212 0.40 -16.77 3.55
C LEU A 212 -0.11 -18.14 3.09
N SER A 213 -0.43 -18.28 1.80
CA SER A 213 -0.91 -19.54 1.19
C SER A 213 0.13 -20.65 1.31
N GLU A 214 1.38 -20.36 0.98
CA GLU A 214 2.49 -21.32 1.08
C GLU A 214 2.71 -21.78 2.54
N LEU A 215 2.71 -20.82 3.48
CA LEU A 215 2.86 -21.12 4.89
C LEU A 215 1.72 -21.97 5.42
N LEU A 216 0.47 -21.72 5.01
CA LEU A 216 -0.70 -22.52 5.40
C LEU A 216 -0.63 -23.94 4.86
N GLU A 217 -0.16 -24.12 3.61
CA GLU A 217 0.02 -25.44 3.03
C GLU A 217 1.10 -26.25 3.78
N LEU A 218 2.25 -25.62 4.08
CA LEU A 218 3.31 -26.27 4.89
C LEU A 218 2.84 -26.59 6.32
N ALA A 219 1.93 -25.80 6.86
CA ALA A 219 1.39 -26.00 8.20
C ALA A 219 0.23 -27.02 8.29
N ARG A 220 -0.28 -27.56 7.15
CA ARG A 220 -1.52 -28.34 7.05
C ARG A 220 -1.62 -29.48 8.08
N GLU A 221 -0.52 -30.21 8.32
CA GLU A 221 -0.45 -31.35 9.25
C GLU A 221 0.11 -30.97 10.63
N ARG A 222 0.28 -29.65 10.90
CA ARG A 222 0.87 -29.16 12.16
C ARG A 222 -0.16 -28.51 13.06
N ASP A 223 -0.03 -28.68 14.37
CA ASP A 223 -0.86 -28.00 15.38
C ASP A 223 -0.32 -26.59 15.68
N ILE A 224 -0.31 -25.75 14.64
CA ILE A 224 0.14 -24.36 14.70
C ILE A 224 -1.01 -23.45 14.32
N ARG A 225 -1.25 -22.38 15.07
CA ARG A 225 -2.23 -21.33 14.78
C ARG A 225 -1.56 -20.23 14.00
N ILE A 226 -2.07 -19.90 12.82
CA ILE A 226 -1.60 -18.81 11.98
C ILE A 226 -2.56 -17.64 12.11
N TYR A 227 -2.03 -16.51 12.48
CA TYR A 227 -2.77 -15.24 12.60
C TYR A 227 -2.28 -14.27 11.52
N THR A 228 -3.21 -13.52 10.97
CA THR A 228 -2.90 -12.42 10.05
C THR A 228 -2.77 -11.11 10.81
N TYR A 229 -2.02 -10.15 10.25
CA TYR A 229 -1.92 -8.77 10.70
C TYR A 229 -2.02 -7.80 9.52
N GLY A 230 -2.64 -6.62 9.75
CA GLY A 230 -2.79 -5.60 8.71
C GLY A 230 -3.75 -6.02 7.59
N GLU A 231 -3.37 -5.79 6.35
CA GLU A 231 -4.23 -6.05 5.19
C GLU A 231 -4.50 -7.54 4.91
N LEU A 232 -3.69 -8.43 5.47
CA LEU A 232 -3.92 -9.87 5.34
C LEU A 232 -5.23 -10.34 6.00
N ILE A 233 -5.93 -9.50 6.76
CA ILE A 233 -7.28 -9.80 7.24
C ILE A 233 -8.21 -10.20 6.08
N ALA A 234 -8.05 -9.60 4.91
CA ALA A 234 -8.86 -9.90 3.73
C ALA A 234 -8.77 -11.36 3.30
N ALA A 235 -7.64 -12.05 3.51
CA ALA A 235 -7.46 -13.46 3.14
C ALA A 235 -8.53 -14.37 3.75
N HIS A 236 -8.97 -14.10 4.99
CA HIS A 236 -10.01 -14.90 5.67
C HIS A 236 -11.35 -14.96 4.92
N THR A 237 -11.58 -14.04 3.99
CA THR A 237 -12.83 -13.95 3.23
C THR A 237 -12.80 -14.72 1.91
N TYR A 238 -11.62 -15.13 1.47
CA TYR A 238 -11.42 -15.86 0.23
C TYR A 238 -11.57 -17.37 0.44
N PRO A 239 -12.34 -18.09 -0.40
CA PRO A 239 -12.53 -19.54 -0.29
C PRO A 239 -11.23 -20.35 -0.25
N GLY A 240 -10.20 -19.92 -0.98
CA GLY A 240 -8.89 -20.57 -1.01
C GLY A 240 -8.19 -20.68 0.35
N PHE A 241 -8.56 -19.84 1.31
CA PHE A 241 -8.01 -19.88 2.66
C PHE A 241 -8.93 -20.53 3.70
N GLN A 242 -10.24 -20.69 3.41
CA GLN A 242 -11.22 -21.19 4.37
C GLN A 242 -11.06 -22.69 4.72
N GLY A 243 -10.29 -23.43 3.93
CA GLY A 243 -10.01 -24.86 4.18
C GLY A 243 -8.93 -25.13 5.25
N TYR A 244 -8.25 -24.10 5.73
CA TYR A 244 -7.15 -24.24 6.69
C TYR A 244 -7.62 -23.90 8.10
N TRP A 245 -7.82 -24.92 8.96
CA TRP A 245 -8.16 -24.70 10.37
C TRP A 245 -7.03 -24.01 11.16
N GLN A 246 -5.81 -24.05 10.62
CA GLN A 246 -4.64 -23.34 11.15
C GLN A 246 -4.81 -21.83 11.07
N LEU A 247 -5.57 -21.30 10.10
CA LEU A 247 -5.85 -19.87 9.97
C LEU A 247 -6.84 -19.44 11.08
N ALA A 248 -6.29 -19.17 12.26
CA ALA A 248 -7.04 -19.04 13.50
C ALA A 248 -7.76 -17.69 13.67
N GLY A 249 -7.28 -16.65 13.01
CA GLY A 249 -7.89 -15.32 13.11
C GLY A 249 -6.93 -14.19 12.74
N HIS A 250 -7.39 -12.97 13.00
CA HIS A 250 -6.63 -11.75 12.82
C HIS A 250 -6.18 -11.21 14.18
N TYR A 251 -4.90 -10.89 14.32
CA TYR A 251 -4.32 -10.41 15.57
C TYR A 251 -3.89 -8.96 15.42
N GLY A 252 -3.92 -8.23 16.54
CA GLY A 252 -3.48 -6.85 16.59
C GLY A 252 -4.59 -5.83 16.35
N SER A 253 -4.23 -4.59 16.56
CA SER A 253 -5.11 -3.43 16.43
C SER A 253 -4.38 -2.26 15.75
N THR A 254 -4.46 -1.06 16.29
CA THR A 254 -3.85 0.13 15.70
C THR A 254 -2.33 0.15 15.85
N TRP A 255 -1.64 0.82 14.93
CA TRP A 255 -0.19 0.88 14.93
C TRP A 255 0.41 1.47 16.22
N GLN A 256 -0.33 2.30 16.95
CA GLN A 256 0.11 2.83 18.24
C GLN A 256 0.34 1.74 19.29
N LYS A 257 -0.42 0.63 19.22
CA LYS A 257 -0.28 -0.53 20.10
C LYS A 257 0.63 -1.61 19.56
N HIS A 258 1.11 -1.43 18.36
CA HIS A 258 1.86 -2.42 17.59
C HIS A 258 3.05 -3.00 18.35
N ARG A 259 3.89 -2.13 18.96
CA ARG A 259 5.06 -2.58 19.74
C ARG A 259 4.65 -3.47 20.91
N GLU A 260 3.62 -3.08 21.66
CA GLU A 260 3.11 -3.84 22.79
C GLU A 260 2.51 -5.18 22.35
N GLU A 261 1.73 -5.16 21.27
CA GLU A 261 1.07 -6.34 20.70
C GLU A 261 2.07 -7.36 20.16
N LEU A 262 3.12 -6.90 19.44
CA LEU A 262 4.18 -7.79 18.96
C LEU A 262 5.01 -8.37 20.11
N ALA A 263 5.32 -7.57 21.13
CA ALA A 263 6.03 -8.05 22.31
C ALA A 263 5.21 -9.11 23.08
N ALA A 264 3.88 -8.92 23.16
CA ALA A 264 2.96 -9.83 23.83
C ALA A 264 2.62 -11.09 23.01
N PHE A 265 2.84 -11.09 21.70
CA PHE A 265 2.58 -12.25 20.85
C PHE A 265 3.58 -13.39 21.18
N PRO A 266 3.13 -14.58 21.59
CA PRO A 266 4.02 -15.61 22.14
C PRO A 266 4.61 -16.56 21.08
N GLY A 267 4.50 -16.24 19.80
CA GLY A 267 4.91 -17.06 18.66
C GLY A 267 5.93 -16.37 17.76
N VAL A 268 6.09 -16.90 16.55
CA VAL A 268 6.96 -16.36 15.50
C VAL A 268 6.26 -15.22 14.76
N ILE A 269 7.02 -14.21 14.35
CA ILE A 269 6.58 -13.11 13.53
C ILE A 269 7.20 -13.26 12.14
N LEU A 270 6.36 -13.35 11.11
CA LEU A 270 6.75 -13.38 9.70
C LEU A 270 6.29 -12.10 9.02
N VAL A 271 7.23 -11.25 8.63
CA VAL A 271 6.95 -10.01 7.90
C VAL A 271 7.00 -10.29 6.40
N THR A 272 5.92 -10.00 5.70
CA THR A 272 5.83 -10.12 4.25
C THR A 272 5.88 -8.74 3.61
N SER A 273 5.69 -8.66 2.28
CA SER A 273 5.56 -7.39 1.57
C SER A 273 4.48 -6.50 2.19
N GLY A 274 4.65 -5.21 2.10
CA GLY A 274 3.64 -4.24 2.45
C GLY A 274 4.13 -3.02 3.19
N CYS A 275 3.15 -2.20 3.49
CA CYS A 275 3.25 -0.86 4.04
C CYS A 275 3.82 -0.78 5.46
N PHE A 276 4.28 -1.87 6.01
CA PHE A 276 4.47 -1.98 7.43
C PHE A 276 5.95 -2.13 7.79
N ARG A 277 6.49 -1.20 8.58
CA ARG A 277 7.78 -1.36 9.26
C ARG A 277 7.52 -1.78 10.70
N PRO A 278 7.58 -3.07 11.01
CA PRO A 278 7.35 -3.53 12.36
C PRO A 278 8.48 -3.07 13.30
N GLN A 279 8.11 -2.64 14.50
CA GLN A 279 9.07 -2.38 15.56
C GLN A 279 9.45 -3.72 16.21
N LEU A 280 10.53 -4.32 15.72
CA LEU A 280 10.97 -5.67 16.11
C LEU A 280 12.12 -5.67 17.12
N GLU A 281 12.46 -4.53 17.69
CA GLU A 281 13.50 -4.41 18.70
C GLU A 281 13.27 -5.38 19.88
N GLY A 282 14.24 -6.28 20.10
CA GLY A 282 14.14 -7.32 21.11
C GLY A 282 13.30 -8.55 20.72
N LEU A 283 12.90 -8.66 19.45
CA LEU A 283 12.12 -9.78 18.91
C LEU A 283 12.85 -10.50 17.76
N GLU A 284 14.10 -10.12 17.48
CA GLU A 284 14.90 -10.58 16.33
C GLU A 284 15.10 -12.09 16.32
N ASP A 285 15.15 -12.72 17.50
CA ASP A 285 15.34 -14.15 17.69
C ASP A 285 14.15 -15.00 17.21
N ARG A 286 12.97 -14.40 17.02
CA ARG A 286 11.72 -15.04 16.61
C ARG A 286 10.99 -14.33 15.47
N ALA A 287 11.70 -13.45 14.77
CA ALA A 287 11.18 -12.70 13.64
C ALA A 287 11.93 -13.08 12.35
N PHE A 288 11.18 -13.15 11.25
CA PHE A 288 11.67 -13.43 9.91
C PHE A 288 10.99 -12.50 8.91
N SER A 289 11.63 -12.23 7.78
CA SER A 289 11.00 -11.57 6.63
C SER A 289 10.98 -12.49 5.41
N CYS A 290 10.01 -12.32 4.53
CA CYS A 290 9.88 -13.07 3.27
C CYS A 290 9.17 -12.20 2.21
N GLY A 291 9.49 -12.40 0.95
CA GLY A 291 8.90 -11.64 -0.16
C GLY A 291 9.73 -10.42 -0.55
N ALA A 292 9.08 -9.36 -1.00
CA ALA A 292 9.77 -8.15 -1.46
C ALA A 292 10.35 -7.31 -0.30
N VAL A 293 9.77 -7.41 0.89
CA VAL A 293 10.21 -6.64 2.06
C VAL A 293 11.42 -7.30 2.71
N TRP A 294 12.47 -6.51 2.85
CA TRP A 294 13.66 -6.85 3.61
C TRP A 294 13.68 -6.00 4.88
N THR A 295 13.51 -6.62 6.02
CA THR A 295 13.58 -5.92 7.31
C THR A 295 14.99 -6.07 7.90
N PRO A 296 15.71 -4.98 8.20
CA PRO A 296 17.04 -5.06 8.82
C PRO A 296 17.00 -5.76 10.18
N GLY A 297 18.09 -6.47 10.47
CA GLY A 297 18.27 -7.13 11.78
C GLY A 297 17.56 -8.47 11.94
N ILE A 298 16.77 -8.92 10.97
CA ILE A 298 16.14 -10.24 10.97
C ILE A 298 16.47 -11.05 9.71
N PRO A 299 16.46 -12.39 9.78
CA PRO A 299 16.70 -13.24 8.62
C PRO A 299 15.62 -13.02 7.53
N HIS A 300 16.07 -12.90 6.28
CA HIS A 300 15.19 -12.85 5.11
C HIS A 300 15.15 -14.22 4.44
N LEU A 301 13.99 -14.82 4.39
CA LEU A 301 13.77 -16.18 3.90
C LEU A 301 13.25 -16.15 2.44
N LYS A 302 13.67 -17.14 1.67
CA LYS A 302 12.98 -17.50 0.43
C LYS A 302 11.69 -18.25 0.77
N LYS A 303 10.70 -18.28 -0.13
CA LYS A 303 9.48 -19.08 0.06
C LYS A 303 9.79 -20.56 0.37
N SER A 304 10.83 -21.14 -0.28
CA SER A 304 11.28 -22.50 -0.02
C SER A 304 11.87 -22.76 1.37
N GLU A 305 12.11 -21.72 2.16
CA GLU A 305 12.68 -21.77 3.51
C GLU A 305 11.65 -21.49 4.61
N LEU A 306 10.35 -21.33 4.25
CA LEU A 306 9.27 -21.04 5.21
C LEU A 306 9.06 -22.14 6.26
N GLU A 307 9.55 -23.36 6.02
CA GLU A 307 9.57 -24.45 6.99
C GLU A 307 10.28 -24.02 8.30
N THR A 308 11.34 -23.22 8.20
CA THR A 308 12.09 -22.66 9.35
C THR A 308 11.19 -21.85 10.30
N VAL A 309 10.17 -21.16 9.75
CA VAL A 309 9.18 -20.40 10.54
C VAL A 309 8.35 -21.34 11.42
N LEU A 310 7.91 -22.46 10.84
CA LEU A 310 7.09 -23.46 11.54
C LEU A 310 7.89 -24.20 12.60
N GLU A 311 9.12 -24.63 12.29
CA GLU A 311 10.04 -25.27 13.25
C GLU A 311 10.33 -24.34 14.44
N LYS A 312 10.58 -23.06 14.18
CA LYS A 312 10.75 -22.06 15.24
C LYS A 312 9.49 -21.92 16.08
N ALA A 313 8.30 -21.88 15.46
CA ALA A 313 7.03 -21.77 16.18
C ALA A 313 6.78 -22.97 17.10
N GLU A 314 7.15 -24.19 16.71
CA GLU A 314 7.06 -25.39 17.54
C GLU A 314 7.93 -25.29 18.80
N SER A 315 9.08 -24.61 18.71
CA SER A 315 9.98 -24.41 19.83
C SER A 315 9.52 -23.37 20.86
N LEU A 316 8.57 -22.48 20.49
CA LEU A 316 8.06 -21.41 21.34
C LEU A 316 6.83 -21.87 22.16
N ALA A 317 6.47 -21.11 23.19
CA ALA A 317 5.37 -21.48 24.10
C ALA A 317 4.00 -21.46 23.40
N GLY A 318 3.73 -20.45 22.57
CA GLY A 318 2.41 -20.19 22.01
C GLY A 318 1.42 -19.64 23.06
N PHE A 319 0.17 -19.50 22.66
CA PHE A 319 -0.89 -19.04 23.56
C PHE A 319 -1.29 -20.12 24.56
N SER A 320 -1.34 -19.78 25.86
CA SER A 320 -1.62 -20.72 26.93
C SER A 320 -3.11 -21.04 27.11
N GLN A 321 -4.00 -20.16 26.61
CA GLN A 321 -5.46 -20.29 26.79
C GLN A 321 -6.24 -19.73 25.61
N ASN A 322 -7.50 -20.14 25.50
CA ASN A 322 -8.47 -19.53 24.58
C ASN A 322 -8.99 -18.24 25.20
N ILE A 323 -9.02 -17.17 24.43
CA ILE A 323 -9.75 -15.94 24.80
C ILE A 323 -11.16 -16.02 24.21
N PRO A 324 -12.21 -15.55 24.91
CA PRO A 324 -13.57 -15.48 24.37
C PRO A 324 -13.58 -14.84 23.00
N GLU A 325 -14.40 -15.39 22.08
CA GLU A 325 -14.39 -14.96 20.69
C GLU A 325 -14.94 -13.54 20.54
N GLU A 326 -14.12 -12.67 19.98
CA GLU A 326 -14.52 -11.42 19.36
C GLU A 326 -14.25 -11.52 17.86
N SER A 327 -15.05 -10.87 17.05
CA SER A 327 -14.91 -10.94 15.60
C SER A 327 -15.32 -9.65 14.92
N VAL A 328 -14.77 -9.44 13.73
CA VAL A 328 -15.12 -8.33 12.83
C VAL A 328 -15.69 -8.90 11.53
N SER A 329 -16.44 -8.08 10.78
CA SER A 329 -16.98 -8.45 9.48
C SER A 329 -16.10 -7.88 8.38
N ALA A 330 -15.83 -8.69 7.34
CA ALA A 330 -15.13 -8.28 6.13
C ALA A 330 -15.62 -9.11 4.93
N GLY A 331 -15.12 -8.84 3.71
CA GLY A 331 -15.42 -9.63 2.51
C GLY A 331 -16.51 -9.04 1.63
N PHE A 332 -16.76 -7.75 1.75
CA PHE A 332 -17.68 -7.02 0.86
C PHE A 332 -16.95 -6.55 -0.41
N GLY A 333 -16.23 -7.48 -1.07
CA GLY A 333 -15.46 -7.20 -2.27
C GLY A 333 -16.33 -6.93 -3.50
N HIS A 334 -15.68 -6.91 -4.67
CA HIS A 334 -16.23 -6.50 -5.96
C HIS A 334 -17.62 -7.08 -6.26
N GLU A 335 -17.76 -8.42 -6.24
CA GLU A 335 -19.00 -9.10 -6.62
C GLU A 335 -20.13 -8.87 -5.60
N VAL A 336 -19.77 -8.71 -4.33
CA VAL A 336 -20.76 -8.42 -3.28
C VAL A 336 -21.30 -7.01 -3.45
N LEU A 337 -20.43 -6.04 -3.73
CA LEU A 337 -20.84 -4.66 -4.03
C LEU A 337 -21.73 -4.61 -5.27
N GLU A 338 -21.35 -5.27 -6.37
CA GLU A 338 -22.15 -5.30 -7.60
C GLU A 338 -23.52 -5.94 -7.39
N SER A 339 -23.56 -7.08 -6.72
CA SER A 339 -24.84 -7.76 -6.45
C SER A 339 -25.75 -6.97 -5.50
N SER A 340 -25.17 -6.14 -4.62
CA SER A 340 -25.89 -5.27 -3.69
C SER A 340 -26.36 -3.94 -4.33
N MET A 341 -25.79 -3.57 -5.47
CA MET A 341 -25.99 -2.26 -6.11
C MET A 341 -27.46 -1.91 -6.36
N PRO A 342 -28.32 -2.79 -6.93
CA PRO A 342 -29.73 -2.46 -7.14
C PRO A 342 -30.48 -2.13 -5.84
N GLY A 343 -30.18 -2.84 -4.76
CA GLY A 343 -30.73 -2.57 -3.44
C GLY A 343 -30.27 -1.24 -2.86
N ILE A 344 -28.98 -0.91 -3.02
CA ILE A 344 -28.38 0.35 -2.55
C ILE A 344 -28.98 1.53 -3.35
N ILE A 345 -29.08 1.43 -4.68
CA ILE A 345 -29.72 2.46 -5.53
C ILE A 345 -31.17 2.70 -5.06
N SER A 346 -31.95 1.63 -4.90
CA SER A 346 -33.34 1.78 -4.39
C SER A 346 -33.40 2.43 -3.02
N MET A 347 -32.44 2.18 -2.12
CA MET A 347 -32.38 2.84 -0.83
C MET A 347 -32.00 4.33 -0.94
N ILE A 348 -31.16 4.71 -1.89
CA ILE A 348 -30.82 6.11 -2.20
C ILE A 348 -32.05 6.84 -2.74
N GLU A 349 -32.73 6.27 -3.74
CA GLU A 349 -33.91 6.88 -4.38
C GLU A 349 -35.06 7.13 -3.40
N ARG A 350 -35.28 6.25 -2.42
CA ARG A 350 -36.31 6.46 -1.37
C ARG A 350 -35.82 7.22 -0.15
N GLY A 351 -34.56 7.74 -0.16
CA GLY A 351 -33.98 8.54 0.90
C GLY A 351 -33.57 7.76 2.17
N ALA A 352 -33.56 6.43 2.13
CA ALA A 352 -33.09 5.59 3.23
C ALA A 352 -31.56 5.66 3.38
N ILE A 353 -30.83 5.80 2.27
CA ILE A 353 -29.41 6.17 2.23
C ILE A 353 -29.34 7.58 1.66
N GLN A 354 -28.83 8.52 2.45
CA GLN A 354 -28.67 9.90 2.02
C GLN A 354 -27.25 10.16 1.48
N HIS A 355 -26.26 9.43 2.00
CA HIS A 355 -24.87 9.61 1.60
C HIS A 355 -24.08 8.32 1.79
N ILE A 356 -23.00 8.17 1.02
CA ILE A 356 -22.03 7.07 1.16
C ILE A 356 -20.67 7.67 1.50
N PHE A 357 -20.08 7.22 2.60
CA PHE A 357 -18.75 7.62 3.02
C PHE A 357 -17.74 6.51 2.72
N VAL A 358 -16.70 6.82 2.00
CA VAL A 358 -15.55 5.93 1.82
C VAL A 358 -14.46 6.39 2.78
N VAL A 359 -14.19 5.59 3.81
CA VAL A 359 -13.22 5.92 4.86
C VAL A 359 -12.16 4.84 4.89
N GLY A 360 -10.92 5.15 4.45
CA GLY A 360 -9.90 4.13 4.34
C GLY A 360 -8.48 4.65 4.10
N GLY A 361 -7.60 3.75 3.70
CA GLY A 361 -6.18 4.01 3.47
C GLY A 361 -5.30 3.46 4.60
N CYS A 362 -4.26 4.20 4.99
CA CYS A 362 -3.24 3.74 5.92
C CYS A 362 -3.68 3.81 7.39
N ASP A 363 -3.19 2.88 8.22
CA ASP A 363 -3.38 2.91 9.68
C ASP A 363 -2.51 3.97 10.37
N ARG A 364 -1.31 4.23 9.85
CA ARG A 364 -0.31 5.08 10.48
C ARG A 364 -0.61 6.57 10.24
N THR A 365 -1.36 7.19 11.17
CA THR A 365 -1.69 8.61 11.15
C THR A 365 -0.90 9.38 12.22
N LYS A 366 -0.60 10.67 12.00
CA LYS A 366 0.25 11.46 12.90
C LYS A 366 -0.41 11.76 14.24
N ASN A 367 -1.70 12.08 14.30
CA ASN A 367 -2.38 12.52 15.52
C ASN A 367 -3.09 11.38 16.26
N GLU A 368 -2.32 10.35 16.67
CA GLU A 368 -2.83 9.23 17.47
C GLU A 368 -4.05 8.51 16.86
N GLY A 369 -4.34 8.75 15.58
CA GLY A 369 -5.43 8.10 14.87
C GLY A 369 -6.85 8.44 15.39
N ARG A 370 -7.05 9.59 16.01
CA ARG A 370 -8.37 9.96 16.59
C ARG A 370 -9.37 10.41 15.55
N TYR A 371 -8.93 11.09 14.49
CA TYR A 371 -9.82 11.70 13.51
C TYR A 371 -10.77 10.68 12.88
N PHE A 372 -10.27 9.60 12.30
CA PHE A 372 -11.09 8.61 11.59
C PHE A 372 -12.09 7.86 12.49
N PRO A 373 -11.71 7.40 13.71
CA PRO A 373 -12.66 6.85 14.65
C PRO A 373 -13.78 7.83 15.06
N GLU A 374 -13.45 9.11 15.27
CA GLU A 374 -14.41 10.15 15.61
C GLU A 374 -15.30 10.49 14.41
N LEU A 375 -14.73 10.57 13.19
CA LEU A 375 -15.49 10.75 11.96
C LEU A 375 -16.55 9.66 11.80
N VAL A 376 -16.16 8.38 11.89
CA VAL A 376 -17.08 7.25 11.70
C VAL A 376 -18.21 7.26 12.75
N GLN A 377 -17.93 7.72 13.98
CA GLN A 377 -18.97 7.87 15.01
C GLN A 377 -19.98 8.99 14.70
N GLN A 378 -19.54 10.06 14.05
CA GLN A 378 -20.36 11.23 13.73
C GLN A 378 -21.09 11.11 12.39
N ILE A 379 -20.69 10.17 11.51
CA ILE A 379 -21.40 9.89 10.27
C ILE A 379 -22.87 9.59 10.56
N PRO A 380 -23.84 10.27 9.90
CA PRO A 380 -25.27 10.08 10.11
C PRO A 380 -25.71 8.63 9.96
N GLN A 381 -26.70 8.19 10.74
CA GLN A 381 -27.18 6.80 10.76
C GLN A 381 -27.79 6.34 9.43
N ASN A 382 -28.29 7.27 8.62
CA ASN A 382 -28.81 7.05 7.27
C ASN A 382 -27.73 7.14 6.18
N SER A 383 -26.48 6.87 6.53
CA SER A 383 -25.34 6.84 5.60
C SER A 383 -24.65 5.49 5.61
N LEU A 384 -24.29 5.01 4.42
CA LEU A 384 -23.47 3.81 4.25
C LEU A 384 -21.99 4.16 4.38
N ILE A 385 -21.19 3.24 4.91
CA ILE A 385 -19.75 3.41 5.05
C ILE A 385 -19.05 2.26 4.32
N LEU A 386 -18.19 2.57 3.36
CA LEU A 386 -17.27 1.62 2.75
C LEU A 386 -15.88 1.85 3.32
N THR A 387 -15.14 0.78 3.57
CA THR A 387 -13.76 0.87 4.06
C THR A 387 -12.83 -0.10 3.33
N PHE A 388 -11.55 0.25 3.27
CA PHE A 388 -10.50 -0.53 2.65
C PHE A 388 -9.13 -0.22 3.31
N GLY A 389 -8.12 -1.05 3.06
CA GLY A 389 -6.77 -0.85 3.56
C GLY A 389 -6.63 -1.08 5.06
N CYS A 390 -5.53 -0.62 5.65
CA CYS A 390 -5.22 -0.82 7.06
C CYS A 390 -6.01 0.09 8.01
N GLY A 391 -6.40 1.30 7.56
CA GLY A 391 -7.02 2.32 8.41
C GLY A 391 -8.31 1.89 9.10
N LYS A 392 -9.00 0.88 8.54
CA LYS A 392 -10.20 0.30 9.13
C LYS A 392 -10.02 -0.24 10.55
N VAL A 393 -8.80 -0.58 10.97
CA VAL A 393 -8.56 -1.11 12.32
C VAL A 393 -8.97 -0.14 13.44
N HIS A 394 -9.02 1.14 13.15
CA HIS A 394 -9.43 2.17 14.09
C HIS A 394 -10.93 2.11 14.46
N PHE A 395 -11.78 1.52 13.63
CA PHE A 395 -13.24 1.55 13.82
C PHE A 395 -13.99 0.27 13.45
N HIS A 396 -13.37 -0.71 12.78
CA HIS A 396 -14.06 -1.93 12.32
C HIS A 396 -14.51 -2.85 13.47
N ARG A 397 -13.90 -2.76 14.66
CA ARG A 397 -14.31 -3.53 15.85
C ARG A 397 -15.54 -2.95 16.57
N ARG A 398 -16.00 -1.78 16.13
CA ARG A 398 -17.18 -1.15 16.73
C ARG A 398 -18.45 -1.66 16.06
N GLU A 399 -19.54 -1.64 16.81
CA GLU A 399 -20.86 -1.87 16.23
C GLU A 399 -21.26 -0.63 15.41
N ASN A 400 -21.38 -0.81 14.10
CA ASN A 400 -21.72 0.27 13.16
C ASN A 400 -23.20 0.26 12.78
N GLY A 401 -23.98 -0.75 13.22
CA GLY A 401 -25.41 -0.88 12.97
C GLY A 401 -25.75 -1.43 11.59
N LEU A 402 -27.02 -1.31 11.22
CA LEU A 402 -27.59 -1.75 9.94
C LEU A 402 -28.30 -0.59 9.25
N ILE A 403 -28.37 -0.61 7.92
CA ILE A 403 -29.28 0.18 7.11
C ILE A 403 -30.20 -0.81 6.38
N GLY A 404 -31.47 -0.87 6.81
CA GLY A 404 -32.34 -1.96 6.39
C GLY A 404 -31.76 -3.31 6.80
N GLU A 405 -31.52 -4.19 5.85
CA GLU A 405 -30.90 -5.51 6.07
C GLU A 405 -29.39 -5.52 5.85
N PHE A 406 -28.79 -4.41 5.37
CA PHE A 406 -27.38 -4.33 5.08
C PHE A 406 -26.57 -3.85 6.28
N PRO A 407 -25.36 -4.43 6.53
CA PRO A 407 -24.42 -3.83 7.46
C PRO A 407 -24.10 -2.40 7.00
N ARG A 408 -24.10 -1.47 7.97
CA ARG A 408 -23.80 -0.06 7.66
C ARG A 408 -22.33 0.16 7.29
N LEU A 409 -21.42 -0.68 7.79
CA LEU A 409 -20.00 -0.67 7.44
C LEU A 409 -19.67 -1.89 6.59
N LEU A 410 -19.14 -1.65 5.36
CA LEU A 410 -18.72 -2.66 4.41
C LEU A 410 -17.20 -2.61 4.25
N ASP A 411 -16.50 -3.62 4.75
CA ASP A 411 -15.06 -3.79 4.53
C ASP A 411 -14.81 -4.46 3.19
N VAL A 412 -14.29 -3.69 2.22
CA VAL A 412 -14.09 -4.12 0.84
C VAL A 412 -12.81 -4.94 0.68
N GLY A 413 -11.76 -4.66 1.47
CA GLY A 413 -10.52 -5.43 1.41
C GLY A 413 -9.24 -4.65 1.61
N GLN A 414 -8.23 -4.93 0.79
CA GLN A 414 -6.89 -4.32 0.80
C GLN A 414 -6.88 -2.94 0.12
N CYS A 415 -5.74 -2.24 0.16
CA CYS A 415 -5.60 -0.94 -0.52
C CYS A 415 -5.82 -1.03 -2.04
N CYS A 416 -5.39 -2.10 -2.69
CA CYS A 416 -5.66 -2.32 -4.11
C CYS A 416 -7.16 -2.54 -4.43
N ASP A 417 -7.98 -2.94 -3.44
CA ASP A 417 -9.42 -3.11 -3.60
C ASP A 417 -10.19 -1.78 -3.71
N ILE A 418 -9.50 -0.63 -3.64
CA ILE A 418 -10.06 0.65 -4.08
C ILE A 418 -10.58 0.57 -5.52
N TYR A 419 -9.98 -0.28 -6.37
CA TYR A 419 -10.51 -0.62 -7.68
C TYR A 419 -11.98 -1.05 -7.61
N SER A 420 -12.33 -1.95 -6.70
CA SER A 420 -13.69 -2.48 -6.54
C SER A 420 -14.68 -1.37 -6.13
N ILE A 421 -14.24 -0.45 -5.27
CA ILE A 421 -15.04 0.72 -4.85
C ILE A 421 -15.29 1.67 -6.04
N ILE A 422 -14.26 1.99 -6.80
CA ILE A 422 -14.35 2.86 -7.96
C ILE A 422 -15.24 2.22 -9.04
N HIS A 423 -15.05 0.93 -9.32
CA HIS A 423 -15.86 0.21 -10.30
C HIS A 423 -17.34 0.21 -9.88
N PHE A 424 -17.63 -0.09 -8.61
CA PHE A 424 -18.98 -0.06 -8.06
C PHE A 424 -19.64 1.31 -8.26
N PHE A 425 -18.97 2.43 -7.95
CA PHE A 425 -19.55 3.75 -8.12
C PHE A 425 -19.70 4.17 -9.59
N ARG A 426 -18.80 3.78 -10.46
CA ARG A 426 -18.95 3.99 -11.91
C ARG A 426 -20.17 3.23 -12.44
N SER A 427 -20.30 1.96 -12.12
CA SER A 427 -21.47 1.15 -12.49
C SER A 427 -22.77 1.73 -11.91
N MET A 428 -22.73 2.24 -10.67
CA MET A 428 -23.87 2.91 -10.04
C MET A 428 -24.23 4.21 -10.78
N ALA A 429 -23.25 5.03 -11.14
CA ALA A 429 -23.46 6.25 -11.90
C ALA A 429 -24.11 5.95 -13.26
N ASP A 430 -23.58 4.98 -13.99
CA ASP A 430 -24.14 4.51 -15.26
C ASP A 430 -25.59 4.04 -15.09
N ALA A 431 -25.87 3.22 -14.07
CA ALA A 431 -27.22 2.71 -13.80
C ALA A 431 -28.21 3.83 -13.43
N MET A 432 -27.73 4.90 -12.80
CA MET A 432 -28.53 6.08 -12.41
C MET A 432 -28.57 7.17 -13.51
N GLY A 433 -27.84 7.00 -14.61
CA GLY A 433 -27.70 8.03 -15.66
C GLY A 433 -27.02 9.32 -15.18
N LYS A 434 -26.02 9.19 -14.31
CA LYS A 434 -25.30 10.29 -13.68
C LYS A 434 -23.79 10.21 -13.97
N GLU A 435 -23.08 11.32 -13.78
CA GLU A 435 -21.63 11.32 -13.73
C GLU A 435 -21.15 10.79 -12.36
N PRO A 436 -19.99 10.10 -12.28
CA PRO A 436 -19.45 9.57 -11.01
C PRO A 436 -19.34 10.62 -9.90
N GLY A 437 -18.84 11.83 -10.21
CA GLY A 437 -18.70 12.93 -9.25
C GLY A 437 -20.01 13.54 -8.76
N SER A 438 -21.16 13.19 -9.38
CA SER A 438 -22.48 13.65 -8.95
C SER A 438 -23.22 12.67 -8.01
N LEU A 439 -22.59 11.55 -7.70
CA LEU A 439 -23.11 10.61 -6.70
C LEU A 439 -23.00 11.21 -5.29
N PRO A 440 -23.88 10.85 -4.35
CA PRO A 440 -23.77 11.28 -2.95
C PRO A 440 -22.67 10.49 -2.21
N VAL A 441 -21.42 10.73 -2.60
CA VAL A 441 -20.25 9.98 -2.11
C VAL A 441 -19.14 10.96 -1.73
N SER A 442 -18.53 10.78 -0.56
CA SER A 442 -17.33 11.50 -0.13
C SER A 442 -16.23 10.55 0.30
N PHE A 443 -15.01 10.87 -0.05
CA PHE A 443 -13.82 10.05 0.19
C PHE A 443 -12.94 10.67 1.28
N PHE A 444 -12.72 9.92 2.35
CA PHE A 444 -11.82 10.27 3.45
C PHE A 444 -10.64 9.31 3.43
N ILE A 445 -9.53 9.78 2.90
CA ILE A 445 -8.32 8.97 2.68
C ILE A 445 -7.25 9.36 3.68
N SER A 446 -6.87 8.42 4.54
CA SER A 446 -5.79 8.65 5.50
C SER A 446 -4.45 8.79 4.78
N TRP A 447 -3.61 9.69 5.27
CA TRP A 447 -2.26 9.89 4.76
C TRP A 447 -1.22 9.32 5.73
N ASN A 448 -0.28 8.54 5.22
CA ASN A 448 0.90 8.13 5.96
C ASN A 448 2.18 8.63 5.30
N ASP A 449 2.33 8.34 4.01
CA ASP A 449 3.47 8.73 3.18
C ASP A 449 3.07 8.67 1.69
N GLU A 450 4.06 8.67 0.80
CA GLU A 450 3.85 8.62 -0.66
C GLU A 450 2.98 7.45 -1.16
N ARG A 451 2.78 6.40 -0.38
CA ARG A 451 1.92 5.24 -0.75
C ARG A 451 0.43 5.56 -0.76
N SER A 452 0.02 6.67 -0.18
CA SER A 452 -1.35 7.16 -0.33
C SER A 452 -1.60 7.73 -1.74
N ILE A 453 -0.54 8.16 -2.45
CA ILE A 453 -0.62 8.81 -3.76
C ILE A 453 -1.29 7.92 -4.83
N PRO A 454 -0.92 6.63 -5.01
CA PRO A 454 -1.57 5.77 -6.00
C PRO A 454 -3.09 5.69 -5.84
N VAL A 455 -3.58 5.57 -4.60
CA VAL A 455 -5.02 5.53 -4.29
C VAL A 455 -5.68 6.85 -4.64
N ILE A 456 -5.09 7.97 -4.23
CA ILE A 456 -5.63 9.32 -4.47
C ILE A 456 -5.66 9.63 -5.97
N LEU A 457 -4.57 9.38 -6.69
CA LEU A 457 -4.52 9.59 -8.15
C LEU A 457 -5.53 8.71 -8.89
N THR A 458 -5.74 7.48 -8.43
CA THR A 458 -6.74 6.57 -9.01
C THR A 458 -8.15 7.14 -8.86
N LEU A 459 -8.49 7.69 -7.71
CA LEU A 459 -9.79 8.33 -7.46
C LEU A 459 -9.98 9.54 -8.37
N ILE A 460 -9.02 10.47 -8.41
CA ILE A 460 -9.08 11.68 -9.24
C ILE A 460 -9.21 11.31 -10.72
N ALA A 461 -8.35 10.41 -11.23
CA ALA A 461 -8.39 9.96 -12.62
C ALA A 461 -9.67 9.19 -12.98
N SER A 462 -10.42 8.75 -11.97
CA SER A 462 -11.71 8.06 -12.14
C SER A 462 -12.93 8.99 -12.09
N GLY A 463 -12.73 10.31 -11.94
CA GLY A 463 -13.79 11.31 -11.93
C GLY A 463 -14.40 11.56 -10.56
N PHE A 464 -13.69 11.20 -9.49
CA PHE A 464 -14.04 11.56 -8.11
C PHE A 464 -13.13 12.69 -7.68
N ASP A 465 -13.64 13.87 -7.55
CA ASP A 465 -12.89 15.11 -7.37
C ASP A 465 -13.02 15.72 -5.97
N GLU A 466 -14.05 15.37 -5.17
CA GLU A 466 -14.16 15.82 -3.78
C GLU A 466 -13.51 14.80 -2.83
N LEU A 467 -12.30 15.11 -2.35
CA LEU A 467 -11.50 14.22 -1.51
C LEU A 467 -11.04 14.90 -0.22
N PHE A 468 -11.16 14.22 0.91
CA PHE A 468 -10.65 14.64 2.22
C PHE A 468 -9.39 13.84 2.54
N ILE A 469 -8.24 14.52 2.63
CA ILE A 469 -6.94 13.87 2.85
C ILE A 469 -6.51 14.03 4.31
N GLY A 470 -6.13 12.92 4.91
CA GLY A 470 -5.72 12.81 6.29
C GLY A 470 -4.53 13.69 6.66
N GLU A 471 -4.40 14.00 7.94
CA GLU A 471 -3.32 14.80 8.50
C GLU A 471 -1.94 14.25 8.14
N GLY A 472 -1.01 15.14 7.91
CA GLY A 472 0.38 14.80 7.61
C GLY A 472 0.74 14.74 6.13
N CYS A 473 -0.22 14.94 5.23
CA CYS A 473 0.10 15.20 3.84
C CYS A 473 0.98 16.46 3.74
N PRO A 474 2.16 16.39 3.08
CA PRO A 474 3.01 17.56 2.88
C PRO A 474 2.24 18.67 2.15
N ALA A 475 2.45 19.93 2.55
CA ALA A 475 1.70 21.05 2.01
C ALA A 475 1.86 21.22 0.49
N ASP A 476 3.05 20.95 -0.01
CA ASP A 476 3.38 21.00 -1.44
C ASP A 476 2.70 19.90 -2.25
N ILE A 477 2.60 18.68 -1.69
CA ILE A 477 1.84 17.57 -2.29
C ILE A 477 0.35 17.91 -2.30
N LEU A 478 -0.17 18.41 -1.17
CA LEU A 478 -1.58 18.82 -1.06
C LEU A 478 -1.92 19.89 -2.10
N GLU A 479 -1.07 20.94 -2.25
CA GLU A 479 -1.24 21.96 -3.27
C GLU A 479 -1.25 21.38 -4.69
N SER A 480 -0.39 20.38 -4.96
CA SER A 480 -0.36 19.71 -6.26
C SER A 480 -1.63 18.87 -6.50
N LEU A 481 -2.16 18.20 -5.48
CA LEU A 481 -3.44 17.49 -5.57
C LEU A 481 -4.60 18.47 -5.83
N GLN A 482 -4.61 19.63 -5.16
CA GLN A 482 -5.61 20.67 -5.34
C GLN A 482 -5.61 21.29 -6.76
N LYS A 483 -4.50 21.17 -7.48
CA LYS A 483 -4.45 21.54 -8.92
C LYS A 483 -5.12 20.50 -9.83
N LEU A 484 -5.36 19.29 -9.33
CA LEU A 484 -5.99 18.20 -10.09
C LEU A 484 -7.48 18.03 -9.76
N ALA A 485 -7.90 18.29 -8.51
CA ALA A 485 -9.24 18.06 -8.02
C ALA A 485 -9.56 18.93 -6.79
N ASP A 486 -10.81 18.91 -6.32
CA ASP A 486 -11.25 19.60 -5.11
C ASP A 486 -10.83 18.80 -3.86
N VAL A 487 -9.59 19.00 -3.43
CA VAL A 487 -8.94 18.24 -2.35
C VAL A 487 -8.86 19.08 -1.10
N HIS A 488 -9.44 18.58 -0.01
CA HIS A 488 -9.48 19.23 1.29
C HIS A 488 -8.57 18.51 2.30
N PRO A 489 -7.71 19.21 3.05
CA PRO A 489 -7.09 18.62 4.22
C PRO A 489 -8.16 18.42 5.30
N VAL A 490 -8.17 17.27 5.97
CA VAL A 490 -9.06 17.08 7.11
C VAL A 490 -8.80 18.10 8.21
N SER A 491 -9.85 18.57 8.85
CA SER A 491 -9.80 19.60 9.91
C SER A 491 -10.41 19.12 11.22
N SER A 492 -11.71 18.88 11.23
CA SER A 492 -12.41 18.20 12.31
C SER A 492 -13.60 17.43 11.73
N PRO A 493 -13.96 16.26 12.30
CA PRO A 493 -15.05 15.44 11.75
C PRO A 493 -16.34 16.22 11.55
N GLU A 494 -16.72 17.07 12.51
CA GLU A 494 -17.95 17.89 12.44
C GLU A 494 -17.92 18.85 11.23
N LYS A 495 -16.83 19.59 11.05
CA LYS A 495 -16.72 20.57 9.95
C LYS A 495 -16.67 19.87 8.59
N ASP A 496 -15.92 18.80 8.52
CA ASP A 496 -15.73 18.08 7.26
C ASP A 496 -17.02 17.38 6.83
N LEU A 497 -17.82 16.83 7.77
CA LEU A 497 -19.15 16.29 7.49
C LEU A 497 -20.16 17.37 7.06
N ILE A 498 -20.05 18.61 7.60
CA ILE A 498 -20.87 19.74 7.17
C ILE A 498 -20.51 20.12 5.71
N LEU A 499 -19.22 20.15 5.37
CA LEU A 499 -18.75 20.45 4.04
C LEU A 499 -19.30 19.46 3.01
N CYS A 500 -19.17 18.16 3.26
CA CYS A 500 -19.79 17.11 2.43
C CYS A 500 -21.31 17.28 2.28
N GLY A 501 -22.02 17.64 3.35
CA GLY A 501 -23.47 17.84 3.34
C GLY A 501 -23.94 19.09 2.61
N GLN A 502 -23.06 20.05 2.34
CA GLN A 502 -23.39 21.27 1.59
C GLN A 502 -23.29 21.07 0.07
N ALA A 503 -22.41 20.16 -0.37
CA ALA A 503 -22.25 19.86 -1.80
C ALA A 503 -23.47 19.18 -2.42
N TYR A 504 -24.36 18.59 -1.61
CA TYR A 504 -25.53 17.81 -2.06
C TYR A 504 -26.89 18.40 -1.63
N ARG A 505 -26.92 19.67 -1.20
CA ARG A 505 -28.15 20.44 -1.01
C ARG A 505 -28.42 21.32 -2.24
#